data_dc3672d8faee60a424089a42308d0c20
#
_entry.id   dc3672d8faee60a424089a42308d0c20
#
_cell.length_a   1.000
_cell.length_b   1.000
_cell.length_c   1.000
_cell.angle_alpha   90.00
_cell.angle_beta   90.00
_cell.angle_gamma   90.00
#
_symmetry.space_group_name_H-M   'P 1'
#
loop_
_entity.id
_entity.type
_entity.pdbx_description
1 polymer ?
#
loop_
_entity_poly.entity_id
_entity_poly.type
_entity_poly.pdbx_seq_one_letter_code
_entity_poly.pdbx_strand_id
1 'polypeptide(L)'
;MKKHIASTLFLSLLSILQLTAQSHSVKKLGIEQGLSNNYVVSITQDKQGFLWFATEEGLNKFDGTRFITYYKNDLPHNNQGITGNELNRVYADSKRPIIWIATQRDGLNAYNYDEQTFTAYQHNPENPHSLITNDVTDISPSTQNDDGLWVS
;
A
#
# COMPACT_ATOMS: atom_id res chain seq x y z
N MET A 1 31.35 -9.25 55.25
CA MET A 1 31.36 -9.66 53.83
C MET A 1 29.99 -10.22 53.33
N LYS A 2 29.27 -11.07 54.06
CA LYS A 2 27.98 -11.63 53.58
C LYS A 2 26.87 -10.60 53.33
N LYS A 3 26.83 -9.48 54.10
CA LYS A 3 25.77 -8.45 53.96
C LYS A 3 25.93 -7.57 52.69
N HIS A 4 27.13 -7.37 52.20
CA HIS A 4 27.37 -6.57 51.01
C HIS A 4 27.10 -7.34 49.70
N ILE A 5 27.27 -8.69 49.72
CA ILE A 5 27.00 -9.55 48.58
C ILE A 5 25.49 -9.64 48.33
N ALA A 6 24.68 -9.70 49.37
CA ALA A 6 23.23 -9.76 49.25
C ALA A 6 22.64 -8.41 48.70
N SER A 7 23.24 -7.28 49.12
CA SER A 7 22.82 -5.95 48.64
C SER A 7 23.16 -5.71 47.15
N THR A 8 24.32 -6.15 46.71
CA THR A 8 24.72 -6.03 45.29
C THR A 8 23.91 -6.96 44.39
N LEU A 9 23.57 -8.16 44.84
CA LEU A 9 22.68 -9.06 44.09
C LEU A 9 21.26 -8.50 43.98
N PHE A 10 20.76 -7.84 45.01
CA PHE A 10 19.42 -7.23 44.99
C PHE A 10 19.36 -6.01 44.06
N LEU A 11 20.41 -5.18 44.01
CA LEU A 11 20.50 -4.06 43.06
C LEU A 11 20.63 -4.53 41.62
N SER A 12 21.36 -5.62 41.34
CA SER A 12 21.48 -6.16 39.99
C SER A 12 20.20 -6.82 39.50
N LEU A 13 19.39 -7.39 40.40
CA LEU A 13 18.08 -7.95 40.06
C LEU A 13 17.05 -6.85 39.74
N LEU A 14 17.13 -5.69 40.41
CA LEU A 14 16.25 -4.54 40.14
C LEU A 14 16.53 -3.90 38.77
N SER A 15 17.76 -3.95 38.27
CA SER A 15 18.12 -3.41 36.96
C SER A 15 17.61 -4.27 35.77
N ILE A 16 17.31 -5.55 36.00
CA ILE A 16 16.78 -6.44 34.97
C ILE A 16 15.25 -6.26 34.80
N LEU A 17 14.56 -5.72 35.79
CA LEU A 17 13.10 -5.46 35.75
C LEU A 17 12.72 -4.18 34.99
N GLN A 18 13.67 -3.43 34.45
CA GLN A 18 13.41 -2.31 33.53
C GLN A 18 13.28 -2.78 32.06
N LEU A 19 12.82 -4.01 31.82
CA LEU A 19 12.40 -4.42 30.48
C LEU A 19 11.08 -3.73 30.13
N THR A 20 11.26 -2.55 29.58
CA THR A 20 10.40 -1.78 28.69
C THR A 20 9.07 -2.44 28.34
N ALA A 21 8.02 -2.00 29.01
CA ALA A 21 6.69 -2.07 28.42
C ALA A 21 6.71 -1.23 27.13
N GLN A 22 6.85 -1.86 25.97
CA GLN A 22 6.64 -1.22 24.68
C GLN A 22 5.19 -0.75 24.63
N SER A 23 4.95 0.52 24.90
CA SER A 23 3.64 1.12 24.69
C SER A 23 3.40 1.18 23.18
N HIS A 24 2.53 0.32 22.66
CA HIS A 24 2.07 0.41 21.27
C HIS A 24 1.18 1.66 21.18
N SER A 25 1.69 2.69 20.49
CA SER A 25 0.89 3.86 20.16
C SER A 25 0.04 3.55 18.94
N VAL A 26 -1.29 3.65 19.08
CA VAL A 26 -2.22 3.53 17.96
C VAL A 26 -2.44 4.92 17.38
N LYS A 27 -2.09 5.11 16.11
CA LYS A 27 -2.37 6.35 15.36
C LYS A 27 -3.57 6.12 14.46
N LYS A 28 -4.60 6.96 14.62
CA LYS A 28 -5.76 6.96 13.74
C LYS A 28 -5.44 7.82 12.50
N LEU A 29 -5.66 7.26 11.32
CA LEU A 29 -5.55 7.94 10.03
C LEU A 29 -6.91 7.89 9.34
N GLY A 30 -7.41 9.03 8.88
CA GLY A 30 -8.70 9.16 8.21
C GLY A 30 -8.77 10.43 7.37
N ILE A 31 -9.97 10.79 6.93
CA ILE A 31 -10.20 12.00 6.10
C ILE A 31 -9.72 13.27 6.79
N GLU A 32 -9.80 13.36 8.11
CA GLU A 32 -9.29 14.52 8.88
C GLU A 32 -7.76 14.66 8.77
N GLN A 33 -7.03 13.58 8.46
CA GLN A 33 -5.58 13.57 8.25
C GLN A 33 -5.23 13.61 6.76
N GLY A 34 -6.21 13.72 5.85
CA GLY A 34 -6.02 13.87 4.41
C GLY A 34 -6.22 12.59 3.59
N LEU A 35 -6.71 11.51 4.18
CA LEU A 35 -7.14 10.33 3.42
C LEU A 35 -8.37 10.67 2.58
N SER A 36 -8.46 10.17 1.35
CA SER A 36 -9.56 10.49 0.42
C SER A 36 -10.92 9.97 0.89
N ASN A 37 -10.94 8.78 1.51
CA ASN A 37 -12.16 8.17 2.05
C ASN A 37 -11.80 7.25 3.23
N ASN A 38 -12.67 7.18 4.24
CA ASN A 38 -12.46 6.31 5.40
C ASN A 38 -12.68 4.82 5.10
N TYR A 39 -13.31 4.49 3.97
CA TYR A 39 -13.50 3.10 3.55
C TYR A 39 -12.25 2.64 2.78
N VAL A 40 -11.32 2.06 3.54
CA VAL A 40 -10.07 1.52 3.01
C VAL A 40 -10.28 0.04 2.67
N VAL A 41 -10.13 -0.32 1.41
CA VAL A 41 -10.33 -1.69 0.91
C VAL A 41 -9.01 -2.49 0.88
N SER A 42 -7.88 -1.82 0.70
CA SER A 42 -6.58 -2.49 0.62
C SER A 42 -5.43 -1.57 1.03
N ILE A 43 -4.39 -2.14 1.62
CA ILE A 43 -3.17 -1.42 2.03
C ILE A 43 -1.96 -2.25 1.60
N THR A 44 -0.91 -1.58 1.12
CA THR A 44 0.40 -2.16 0.84
C THR A 44 1.51 -1.20 1.20
N GLN A 45 2.74 -1.71 1.33
CA GLN A 45 3.92 -0.90 1.55
C GLN A 45 4.91 -1.10 0.40
N ASP A 46 5.45 -0.01 -0.15
CA ASP A 46 6.49 -0.09 -1.17
C ASP A 46 7.89 -0.26 -0.57
N LYS A 47 8.89 -0.47 -1.45
CA LYS A 47 10.28 -0.66 -1.05
C LYS A 47 10.93 0.58 -0.42
N GLN A 48 10.37 1.75 -0.64
CA GLN A 48 10.81 3.01 -0.06
C GLN A 48 10.22 3.25 1.32
N GLY A 49 9.27 2.38 1.75
CA GLY A 49 8.61 2.44 3.05
C GLY A 49 7.33 3.26 3.08
N PHE A 50 6.89 3.82 1.94
CA PHE A 50 5.61 4.52 1.85
C PHE A 50 4.45 3.53 1.91
N LEU A 51 3.38 3.92 2.61
CA LEU A 51 2.13 3.16 2.63
C LEU A 51 1.20 3.64 1.52
N TRP A 52 0.55 2.69 0.86
CA TRP A 52 -0.42 2.93 -0.18
C TRP A 52 -1.78 2.39 0.24
N PHE A 53 -2.81 3.21 0.12
CA PHE A 53 -4.18 2.90 0.53
C PHE A 53 -5.09 2.99 -0.69
N ALA A 54 -5.75 1.88 -1.00
CA ALA A 54 -6.87 1.87 -1.93
C ALA A 54 -8.15 2.15 -1.16
N THR A 55 -8.95 3.09 -1.66
CA THR A 55 -10.24 3.46 -1.08
C THR A 55 -11.34 3.45 -2.14
N GLU A 56 -12.59 3.67 -1.74
CA GLU A 56 -13.69 3.90 -2.69
C GLU A 56 -13.60 5.26 -3.41
N GLU A 57 -12.70 6.14 -3.00
CA GLU A 57 -12.50 7.47 -3.60
C GLU A 57 -11.03 7.79 -3.86
N GLY A 58 -10.33 6.86 -4.52
CA GLY A 58 -8.99 7.09 -5.02
C GLY A 58 -7.87 6.35 -4.29
N LEU A 59 -6.68 6.52 -4.84
CA LEU A 59 -5.43 5.97 -4.35
C LEU A 59 -4.70 6.99 -3.48
N ASN A 60 -4.23 6.57 -2.31
CA ASN A 60 -3.53 7.45 -1.39
C ASN A 60 -2.14 6.91 -1.09
N LYS A 61 -1.12 7.76 -1.16
CA LYS A 61 0.25 7.51 -0.71
C LYS A 61 0.48 8.26 0.60
N PHE A 62 1.00 7.58 1.62
CA PHE A 62 1.32 8.16 2.92
C PHE A 62 2.82 8.08 3.19
N ASP A 63 3.44 9.21 3.50
CA ASP A 63 4.88 9.35 3.76
C ASP A 63 5.25 9.26 5.26
N GLY A 64 4.29 8.87 6.11
CA GLY A 64 4.45 8.89 7.57
C GLY A 64 3.90 10.18 8.22
N THR A 65 3.69 11.24 7.44
CA THR A 65 3.29 12.57 7.91
C THR A 65 2.03 13.04 7.20
N ARG A 66 1.95 12.93 5.87
CA ARG A 66 0.88 13.45 5.02
C ARG A 66 0.46 12.45 3.95
N PHE A 67 -0.76 12.62 3.45
CA PHE A 67 -1.28 11.92 2.29
C PHE A 67 -1.05 12.72 0.99
N ILE A 68 -0.76 11.99 -0.08
CA ILE A 68 -0.87 12.45 -1.47
C ILE A 68 -1.92 11.57 -2.11
N THR A 69 -2.96 12.17 -2.70
CA THR A 69 -4.07 11.43 -3.30
C THR A 69 -4.00 11.52 -4.82
N TYR A 70 -4.26 10.38 -5.47
CA TYR A 70 -4.39 10.24 -6.91
C TYR A 70 -5.83 9.88 -7.24
N TYR A 71 -6.43 10.68 -8.09
CA TYR A 71 -7.81 10.53 -8.56
C TYR A 71 -7.85 10.11 -10.02
N LYS A 72 -9.04 9.70 -10.46
CA LYS A 72 -9.33 9.48 -11.86
C LYS A 72 -8.95 10.71 -12.68
N ASN A 73 -8.22 10.48 -13.76
CA ASN A 73 -7.82 11.50 -14.69
C ASN A 73 -8.59 11.30 -16.02
N ASP A 74 -9.51 12.21 -16.32
CA ASP A 74 -10.31 12.19 -17.53
C ASP A 74 -9.61 12.91 -18.72
N LEU A 75 -8.39 13.42 -18.52
CA LEU A 75 -7.66 14.09 -19.60
C LEU A 75 -6.95 13.04 -20.48
N PRO A 76 -7.30 12.94 -21.76
CA PRO A 76 -6.61 12.05 -22.69
C PRO A 76 -5.14 12.46 -22.79
N HIS A 77 -4.25 11.48 -22.80
CA HIS A 77 -2.79 11.63 -22.91
C HIS A 77 -2.06 12.19 -21.69
N ASN A 78 -2.71 12.27 -20.54
CA ASN A 78 -2.05 12.65 -19.30
C ASN A 78 -1.93 11.41 -18.39
N ASN A 79 -0.76 10.79 -18.35
CA ASN A 79 -0.46 9.61 -17.52
C ASN A 79 -0.29 9.96 -16.02
N GLN A 80 -1.09 10.91 -15.51
CA GLN A 80 -0.95 11.47 -14.16
C GLN A 80 -2.05 11.04 -13.18
N GLY A 81 -2.87 10.07 -13.54
CA GLY A 81 -3.95 9.60 -12.67
C GLY A 81 -4.39 8.18 -12.98
N ILE A 82 -5.24 7.65 -12.12
CA ILE A 82 -5.87 6.34 -12.27
C ILE A 82 -7.09 6.43 -13.21
N THR A 83 -7.52 5.28 -13.73
CA THR A 83 -8.68 5.20 -14.63
C THR A 83 -10.03 5.28 -13.91
N GLY A 84 -10.07 4.96 -12.62
CA GLY A 84 -11.29 4.99 -11.80
C GLY A 84 -10.98 5.22 -10.33
N ASN A 85 -11.91 5.85 -9.59
CA ASN A 85 -11.74 6.15 -8.17
C ASN A 85 -12.15 4.99 -7.24
N GLU A 86 -13.09 4.14 -7.67
CA GLU A 86 -13.55 2.98 -6.91
C GLU A 86 -12.51 1.86 -7.02
N LEU A 87 -11.71 1.67 -5.97
CA LEU A 87 -10.62 0.71 -5.98
C LEU A 87 -11.00 -0.57 -5.23
N ASN A 88 -10.49 -1.71 -5.68
CA ASN A 88 -10.65 -3.02 -5.04
C ASN A 88 -9.36 -3.48 -4.36
N ARG A 89 -8.21 -3.25 -5.00
CA ARG A 89 -6.92 -3.74 -4.52
C ARG A 89 -5.78 -2.80 -4.86
N VAL A 90 -4.79 -2.75 -3.96
CA VAL A 90 -3.46 -2.17 -4.24
C VAL A 90 -2.38 -3.19 -3.88
N TYR A 91 -1.37 -3.31 -4.74
CA TYR A 91 -0.25 -4.23 -4.54
C TYR A 91 1.07 -3.56 -4.95
N ALA A 92 2.03 -3.51 -4.04
CA ALA A 92 3.38 -3.03 -4.33
C ALA A 92 4.23 -4.18 -4.90
N ASP A 93 4.74 -4.00 -6.11
CA ASP A 93 5.59 -4.99 -6.77
C ASP A 93 6.90 -5.17 -6.00
N SER A 94 7.21 -6.41 -5.66
CA SER A 94 8.41 -6.74 -4.88
C SER A 94 9.72 -6.64 -5.68
N LYS A 95 9.65 -6.52 -7.01
CA LYS A 95 10.81 -6.49 -7.90
C LYS A 95 10.97 -5.15 -8.62
N ARG A 96 9.87 -4.56 -9.07
CA ARG A 96 9.81 -3.34 -9.89
C ARG A 96 9.35 -2.13 -9.07
N PRO A 97 9.67 -0.90 -9.48
CA PRO A 97 9.16 0.32 -8.84
C PRO A 97 7.69 0.59 -9.25
N ILE A 98 6.83 -0.41 -9.08
CA ILE A 98 5.45 -0.35 -9.55
C ILE A 98 4.47 -0.61 -8.40
N ILE A 99 3.46 0.23 -8.34
CA ILE A 99 2.24 -0.01 -7.57
C ILE A 99 1.14 -0.41 -8.55
N TRP A 100 0.58 -1.59 -8.36
CA TRP A 100 -0.53 -2.11 -9.12
C TRP A 100 -1.85 -1.76 -8.44
N ILE A 101 -2.82 -1.27 -9.19
CA ILE A 101 -4.10 -0.78 -8.66
C ILE A 101 -5.24 -1.41 -9.45
N ALA A 102 -6.05 -2.23 -8.79
CA ALA A 102 -7.27 -2.80 -9.31
C ALA A 102 -8.45 -1.86 -9.07
N THR A 103 -9.23 -1.60 -10.11
CA THR A 103 -10.44 -0.78 -10.03
C THR A 103 -11.68 -1.62 -10.20
N GLN A 104 -12.81 -1.14 -9.70
CA GLN A 104 -14.08 -1.87 -9.75
C GLN A 104 -14.64 -1.99 -11.18
N ARG A 105 -14.37 -1.01 -12.08
CA ARG A 105 -14.99 -0.98 -13.43
C ARG A 105 -14.08 -0.39 -14.52
N ASP A 106 -12.90 0.05 -14.15
CA ASP A 106 -12.06 0.84 -15.06
C ASP A 106 -10.71 0.15 -15.36
N GLY A 107 -10.59 -1.15 -15.04
CA GLY A 107 -9.44 -2.00 -15.36
C GLY A 107 -8.35 -1.98 -14.28
N LEU A 108 -7.12 -2.29 -14.71
CA LEU A 108 -5.92 -2.34 -13.89
C LEU A 108 -5.03 -1.16 -14.23
N ASN A 109 -4.46 -0.52 -13.21
CA ASN A 109 -3.45 0.52 -13.39
C ASN A 109 -2.10 0.08 -12.81
N ALA A 110 -1.02 0.52 -13.44
CA ALA A 110 0.34 0.43 -12.92
C ALA A 110 0.88 1.85 -12.71
N TYR A 111 1.26 2.19 -11.49
CA TYR A 111 1.97 3.42 -11.20
C TYR A 111 3.45 3.14 -11.03
N ASN A 112 4.29 3.65 -11.94
CA ASN A 112 5.73 3.64 -11.80
C ASN A 112 6.14 4.84 -10.95
N TYR A 113 6.63 4.60 -9.73
CA TYR A 113 6.96 5.69 -8.80
C TYR A 113 8.32 6.34 -9.05
N ASP A 114 9.20 5.72 -9.84
CA ASP A 114 10.47 6.34 -10.27
C ASP A 114 10.23 7.32 -11.44
N GLU A 115 9.35 6.95 -12.38
CA GLU A 115 8.97 7.78 -13.53
C GLU A 115 7.80 8.71 -13.24
N GLN A 116 7.06 8.47 -12.14
CA GLN A 116 5.84 9.16 -11.75
C GLN A 116 4.74 9.11 -12.83
N THR A 117 4.61 7.96 -13.49
CA THR A 117 3.65 7.75 -14.58
C THR A 117 2.67 6.63 -14.27
N PHE A 118 1.45 6.77 -14.80
CA PHE A 118 0.44 5.72 -14.77
C PHE A 118 0.31 5.05 -16.14
N THR A 119 0.16 3.73 -16.16
CA THR A 119 -0.20 2.93 -17.33
C THR A 119 -1.50 2.21 -17.04
N ALA A 120 -2.47 2.31 -17.95
CA ALA A 120 -3.76 1.63 -17.84
C ALA A 120 -3.81 0.37 -18.69
N TYR A 121 -4.37 -0.68 -18.13
CA TYR A 121 -4.71 -1.94 -18.80
C TYR A 121 -6.22 -2.12 -18.72
N GLN A 122 -6.88 -2.20 -19.87
CA GLN A 122 -8.33 -2.30 -19.95
C GLN A 122 -8.74 -3.42 -20.91
N HIS A 123 -9.98 -3.89 -20.74
CA HIS A 123 -10.59 -4.82 -21.68
C HIS A 123 -10.77 -4.17 -23.06
N ASN A 124 -10.35 -4.88 -24.09
CA ASN A 124 -10.59 -4.53 -25.49
C ASN A 124 -11.04 -5.80 -26.24
N PRO A 125 -12.30 -5.89 -26.70
CA PRO A 125 -12.82 -7.08 -27.36
C PRO A 125 -12.09 -7.44 -28.67
N GLU A 126 -11.40 -6.47 -29.28
CA GLU A 126 -10.61 -6.68 -30.50
C GLU A 126 -9.18 -7.14 -30.20
N ASN A 127 -8.74 -7.10 -28.93
CA ASN A 127 -7.41 -7.52 -28.52
C ASN A 127 -7.48 -8.74 -27.59
N PRO A 128 -7.16 -9.96 -28.06
CA PRO A 128 -7.20 -11.16 -27.22
C PRO A 128 -6.16 -11.19 -26.09
N HIS A 129 -5.21 -10.24 -26.08
CA HIS A 129 -4.21 -10.08 -25.02
C HIS A 129 -4.59 -8.99 -24.01
N SER A 130 -5.78 -8.39 -24.10
CA SER A 130 -6.27 -7.44 -23.12
C SER A 130 -6.88 -8.16 -21.91
N LEU A 131 -7.27 -7.39 -20.88
CA LEU A 131 -8.01 -7.93 -19.74
C LEU A 131 -9.33 -8.58 -20.23
N ILE A 132 -9.79 -9.62 -19.54
CA ILE A 132 -11.07 -10.28 -19.83
C ILE A 132 -12.24 -9.35 -19.50
N THR A 133 -12.10 -8.55 -18.45
CA THR A 133 -13.06 -7.55 -17.96
C THR A 133 -12.34 -6.35 -17.37
N ASN A 134 -13.03 -5.22 -17.23
CA ASN A 134 -12.55 -4.06 -16.51
C ASN A 134 -12.87 -4.11 -15.00
N ASP A 135 -13.64 -5.07 -14.54
CA ASP A 135 -13.85 -5.32 -13.13
C ASP A 135 -12.71 -6.22 -12.63
N VAL A 136 -11.77 -5.61 -11.89
CA VAL A 136 -10.59 -6.27 -11.35
C VAL A 136 -10.71 -6.33 -9.84
N THR A 137 -10.83 -7.54 -9.29
CA THR A 137 -11.12 -7.76 -7.87
C THR A 137 -9.88 -8.01 -7.03
N ASP A 138 -8.87 -8.71 -7.58
CA ASP A 138 -7.64 -9.02 -6.83
C ASP A 138 -6.39 -9.03 -7.72
N ILE A 139 -5.24 -8.87 -7.07
CA ILE A 139 -3.91 -8.90 -7.69
C ILE A 139 -2.99 -9.74 -6.81
N SER A 140 -2.34 -10.72 -7.41
CA SER A 140 -1.34 -11.57 -6.75
C SER A 140 -0.10 -11.77 -7.61
N PRO A 141 1.10 -11.85 -7.01
CA PRO A 141 2.30 -12.18 -7.77
C PRO A 141 2.22 -13.62 -8.29
N SER A 142 2.69 -13.84 -9.52
CA SER A 142 2.85 -15.20 -10.05
C SER A 142 4.03 -15.89 -9.39
N THR A 143 3.82 -17.12 -8.92
CA THR A 143 4.90 -17.99 -8.43
C THR A 143 5.56 -18.80 -9.56
N GLN A 144 4.93 -18.84 -10.73
CA GLN A 144 5.41 -19.61 -11.89
C GLN A 144 6.20 -18.76 -12.86
N ASN A 145 5.96 -17.46 -12.88
CA ASN A 145 6.68 -16.51 -13.73
C ASN A 145 7.15 -15.35 -12.85
N ASP A 146 8.46 -15.16 -12.81
CA ASP A 146 9.12 -14.18 -11.92
C ASP A 146 8.63 -12.72 -12.10
N ASP A 147 8.08 -12.39 -13.28
CA ASP A 147 7.58 -11.05 -13.62
C ASP A 147 6.06 -11.00 -13.84
N GLY A 148 5.38 -12.12 -13.64
CA GLY A 148 3.93 -12.23 -13.88
C GLY A 148 3.09 -11.81 -12.69
N LEU A 149 1.87 -11.37 -12.99
CA LEU A 149 0.78 -11.15 -12.03
C LEU A 149 -0.42 -12.02 -12.39
N TRP A 150 -1.07 -12.53 -11.38
CA TRP A 150 -2.43 -13.03 -11.46
C TRP A 150 -3.39 -11.90 -11.18
N VAL A 151 -4.37 -11.75 -12.05
CA VAL A 151 -5.40 -10.71 -11.98
C VAL A 151 -6.75 -11.39 -12.14
N SER A 152 -7.70 -11.16 -11.23
CA SER A 152 -9.03 -11.74 -11.23
C SER A 152 -10.12 -10.67 -11.19
#